data_644487c2b2e294b2379d83eedcbd6f3f
#
_entry.id   644487c2b2e294b2379d83eedcbd6f3f
#
_cell.length_a   1.000
_cell.length_b   1.000
_cell.length_c   1.000
_cell.angle_alpha   90.00
_cell.angle_beta   90.00
_cell.angle_gamma   90.00
#
_symmetry.space_group_name_H-M   'P 1'
#
loop_
_entity.id
_entity.type
_entity.pdbx_description
1 polymer ?
#
loop_
_entity_poly.entity_id
_entity_poly.type
_entity_poly.pdbx_seq_one_letter_code
_entity_poly.pdbx_strand_id
1 'polypeptide(L)'
;MALQRGTNSFQHGNAATIVLCDVNKLGVLTFMAINPMTKPVVYGASERPPRGDYSREGQVQADYTCPQNYAIYTAADHHTYQQLYERQEALLPGLACDEFIAALPFLGIKTRIPRFDEINDQLFKATGWEVVAVPGLIPEVPFFTLLANRKFPVTDWIRTPAELDYIVEPDVFHDLFGHVPLLFNPVFAAHMQAYGLGGLKAHALGACEQLSRLYWYTIEFGLIQQNDGLRAYGAGVLSSSGELMHAITSHEPQRIALNLLRTMRTSYKIDSYQQTYFVINSFQQLFDMTAPDFTPLYAQLKDLEALPADALLAEDVQASPRLSQ
;
A
#
# COMPACT_ATOMS: atom_id res chain seq x y z
N MET A 1 43.43 16.46 -34.19
CA MET A 1 43.19 17.74 -33.52
C MET A 1 42.65 17.43 -32.11
N ALA A 2 43.42 17.76 -31.10
CA ALA A 2 43.32 17.25 -29.74
C ALA A 2 42.14 17.88 -28.94
N LEU A 3 41.39 17.04 -28.22
CA LEU A 3 40.46 17.48 -27.20
C LEU A 3 41.16 17.41 -25.84
N GLN A 4 41.32 18.57 -25.23
CA GLN A 4 41.86 18.76 -23.89
C GLN A 4 40.92 18.20 -22.82
N ARG A 5 41.48 17.44 -21.90
CA ARG A 5 40.88 17.06 -20.64
C ARG A 5 41.04 18.22 -19.63
N GLY A 6 39.96 18.76 -19.15
CA GLY A 6 39.91 19.67 -18.02
C GLY A 6 39.50 18.93 -16.77
N THR A 7 40.41 18.75 -15.83
CA THR A 7 40.14 18.34 -14.45
C THR A 7 39.76 19.58 -13.63
N ASN A 8 38.53 19.63 -13.10
CA ASN A 8 38.17 20.57 -12.05
C ASN A 8 37.69 19.79 -10.83
N SER A 9 38.47 19.89 -9.78
CA SER A 9 38.11 19.51 -8.43
C SER A 9 37.09 20.52 -7.88
N PHE A 10 35.92 20.06 -7.43
CA PHE A 10 35.01 20.87 -6.63
C PHE A 10 34.76 20.23 -5.28
N GLN A 11 34.87 21.09 -4.25
CA GLN A 11 34.66 20.82 -2.86
C GLN A 11 33.18 20.60 -2.52
N HIS A 12 32.96 19.95 -1.38
CA HIS A 12 31.69 19.54 -0.81
C HIS A 12 30.64 20.67 -0.78
N GLY A 13 29.50 20.42 -1.37
CA GLY A 13 28.27 21.17 -1.21
C GLY A 13 27.09 20.24 -1.50
N ASN A 14 26.14 20.16 -0.57
CA ASN A 14 24.90 19.38 -0.68
C ASN A 14 24.15 19.77 -1.98
N ALA A 15 24.21 18.93 -2.99
CA ALA A 15 23.40 19.04 -4.18
C ALA A 15 22.45 17.84 -4.26
N ALA A 16 21.16 18.13 -4.19
CA ALA A 16 20.12 17.17 -4.54
C ALA A 16 20.30 16.75 -6.00
N THR A 17 20.61 15.50 -6.24
CA THR A 17 20.77 14.96 -7.59
C THR A 17 19.40 14.67 -8.17
N ILE A 18 18.99 15.42 -9.19
CA ILE A 18 17.81 15.14 -10.00
C ILE A 18 18.13 13.91 -10.85
N VAL A 19 17.39 12.83 -10.62
CA VAL A 19 17.49 11.61 -11.44
C VAL A 19 16.55 11.76 -12.64
N LEU A 20 17.12 11.92 -13.84
CA LEU A 20 16.39 11.76 -15.08
C LEU A 20 16.29 10.25 -15.37
N CYS A 21 15.07 9.73 -15.38
CA CYS A 21 14.80 8.35 -15.76
C CYS A 21 14.75 8.24 -17.28
N ASP A 22 15.68 7.52 -17.86
CA ASP A 22 15.62 7.11 -19.26
C ASP A 22 15.11 5.66 -19.32
N VAL A 23 13.97 5.45 -19.96
CA VAL A 23 13.37 4.11 -20.14
C VAL A 23 13.96 3.50 -21.40
N ASN A 24 14.80 2.49 -21.27
CA ASN A 24 15.31 1.79 -22.42
C ASN A 24 14.22 0.93 -23.11
N LYS A 25 14.46 0.54 -24.37
CA LYS A 25 13.52 -0.23 -25.22
C LYS A 25 13.09 -1.60 -24.65
N LEU A 26 13.59 -2.01 -23.49
CA LEU A 26 13.29 -3.28 -22.81
C LEU A 26 12.49 -3.07 -21.51
N GLY A 27 12.11 -1.83 -21.15
CA GLY A 27 11.30 -1.56 -19.95
C GLY A 27 12.05 -1.76 -18.62
N VAL A 28 13.37 -1.85 -18.62
CA VAL A 28 14.18 -2.00 -17.40
C VAL A 28 14.69 -0.63 -16.97
N LEU A 29 14.30 -0.20 -15.76
CA LEU A 29 14.81 1.01 -15.12
C LEU A 29 16.18 0.73 -14.48
N THR A 30 17.23 1.41 -14.98
CA THR A 30 18.58 1.35 -14.38
C THR A 30 18.77 2.56 -13.46
N PHE A 31 19.13 2.33 -12.18
CA PHE A 31 19.26 3.35 -11.16
C PHE A 31 20.68 3.84 -10.97
N MET A 32 20.84 5.16 -10.77
CA MET A 32 22.04 5.75 -10.18
C MET A 32 21.82 5.96 -8.68
N ALA A 33 22.91 5.85 -7.92
CA ALA A 33 22.94 5.78 -6.46
C ALA A 33 22.10 6.85 -5.75
N ILE A 34 21.21 6.39 -4.87
CA ILE A 34 20.42 7.20 -3.93
C ILE A 34 21.23 7.36 -2.64
N ASN A 35 21.26 8.57 -2.09
CA ASN A 35 21.91 8.84 -0.81
C ASN A 35 21.12 8.18 0.33
N PRO A 36 21.70 7.26 1.14
CA PRO A 36 20.97 6.43 2.10
C PRO A 36 20.52 7.15 3.39
N MET A 37 20.59 8.48 3.47
CA MET A 37 20.40 9.24 4.71
C MET A 37 19.14 10.13 4.75
N THR A 38 18.17 9.97 3.87
CA THR A 38 16.89 10.68 4.03
C THR A 38 15.96 9.86 4.91
N LYS A 39 15.55 10.44 6.06
CA LYS A 39 14.52 9.82 6.92
C LYS A 39 13.25 9.60 6.11
N PRO A 40 12.54 8.48 6.31
CA PRO A 40 11.27 8.25 5.65
C PRO A 40 10.30 9.38 5.99
N VAL A 41 9.74 10.02 4.97
CA VAL A 41 8.62 10.94 5.13
C VAL A 41 7.37 10.09 5.02
N VAL A 42 6.80 9.74 6.16
CA VAL A 42 5.52 9.03 6.20
C VAL A 42 4.44 10.09 6.36
N TYR A 43 3.58 10.26 5.35
CA TYR A 43 2.41 11.11 5.45
C TYR A 43 1.47 10.57 6.53
N GLY A 44 1.22 11.38 7.56
CA GLY A 44 0.44 10.99 8.73
C GLY A 44 1.22 10.24 9.81
N ALA A 45 2.55 10.18 9.74
CA ALA A 45 3.37 9.55 10.76
C ALA A 45 3.17 10.19 12.14
N SER A 46 2.96 9.32 13.14
CA SER A 46 3.05 9.70 14.54
C SER A 46 4.45 10.25 14.85
N GLU A 47 4.58 11.10 15.88
CA GLU A 47 5.88 11.62 16.38
C GLU A 47 6.80 10.49 16.94
N ARG A 48 6.38 9.23 16.87
CA ARG A 48 7.14 8.07 17.35
C ARG A 48 8.21 7.66 16.35
N PRO A 49 9.38 7.20 16.81
CA PRO A 49 10.36 6.63 15.91
C PRO A 49 9.78 5.40 15.20
N PRO A 50 10.05 5.22 13.88
CA PRO A 50 9.55 4.08 13.14
C PRO A 50 10.02 2.77 13.76
N ARG A 51 9.15 1.76 13.79
CA ARG A 51 9.49 0.40 14.18
C ARG A 51 10.29 -0.28 13.04
N GLY A 52 11.05 -1.27 13.41
CA GLY A 52 11.89 -1.99 12.48
C GLY A 52 13.38 -1.77 12.72
N ASP A 53 14.17 -2.73 12.31
CA ASP A 53 15.63 -2.68 12.45
C ASP A 53 16.29 -2.27 11.13
N TYR A 54 16.44 -0.97 10.95
CA TYR A 54 17.15 -0.39 9.79
C TYR A 54 18.67 -0.47 9.93
N SER A 55 19.19 -0.87 11.12
CA SER A 55 20.61 -0.90 11.43
C SER A 55 21.30 -2.21 11.05
N ARG A 56 20.60 -3.13 10.38
CA ARG A 56 21.15 -4.42 9.91
C ARG A 56 22.30 -4.17 8.94
N GLU A 57 23.49 -3.94 9.50
CA GLU A 57 24.68 -3.62 8.71
C GLU A 57 24.91 -4.67 7.61
N GLY A 58 25.00 -4.20 6.37
CA GLY A 58 25.25 -5.04 5.20
C GLY A 58 24.08 -5.91 4.72
N GLN A 59 22.91 -5.87 5.36
CA GLN A 59 21.75 -6.65 4.95
C GLN A 59 20.67 -5.81 4.26
N VAL A 60 20.48 -4.54 4.64
CA VAL A 60 19.55 -3.64 3.99
C VAL A 60 20.20 -3.07 2.73
N GLN A 61 19.56 -3.30 1.58
CA GLN A 61 20.01 -2.82 0.28
C GLN A 61 19.67 -1.33 0.09
N ALA A 62 20.20 -0.71 -0.97
CA ALA A 62 19.94 0.70 -1.30
C ALA A 62 18.46 0.99 -1.59
N ASP A 63 17.69 0.00 -2.00
CA ASP A 63 16.23 0.06 -2.22
C ASP A 63 15.41 -0.33 -0.97
N TYR A 64 16.08 -0.45 0.18
CA TYR A 64 15.52 -0.88 1.47
C TYR A 64 15.10 -2.35 1.54
N THR A 65 15.27 -3.15 0.49
CA THR A 65 15.03 -4.59 0.61
C THR A 65 16.07 -5.26 1.49
N CYS A 66 15.67 -6.30 2.19
CA CYS A 66 16.55 -7.12 3.00
C CYS A 66 16.10 -8.60 2.93
N PRO A 67 16.94 -9.56 3.32
CA PRO A 67 16.49 -10.92 3.53
C PRO A 67 15.43 -10.97 4.64
N GLN A 68 14.34 -11.75 4.46
CA GLN A 68 13.43 -12.03 5.57
C GLN A 68 14.21 -12.71 6.70
N ASN A 69 14.33 -12.04 7.85
CA ASN A 69 15.03 -12.59 9.00
C ASN A 69 14.14 -13.56 9.77
N TYR A 70 13.84 -14.69 9.14
CA TYR A 70 12.88 -15.68 9.69
C TYR A 70 13.30 -16.22 11.07
N ALA A 71 14.60 -16.20 11.37
CA ALA A 71 15.13 -16.73 12.62
C ALA A 71 14.81 -15.86 13.86
N ILE A 72 14.39 -14.61 13.67
CA ILE A 72 13.98 -13.75 14.81
C ILE A 72 12.59 -14.07 15.34
N TYR A 73 11.74 -14.72 14.54
CA TYR A 73 10.38 -15.01 14.98
C TYR A 73 10.37 -16.10 16.05
N THR A 74 9.84 -15.75 17.20
CA THR A 74 9.65 -16.67 18.32
C THR A 74 8.37 -17.50 18.16
N ALA A 75 8.18 -18.51 19.00
CA ALA A 75 6.92 -19.23 19.05
C ALA A 75 5.73 -18.34 19.42
N ALA A 76 5.96 -17.28 20.23
CA ALA A 76 4.93 -16.30 20.56
C ALA A 76 4.55 -15.45 19.35
N ASP A 77 5.51 -15.08 18.51
CA ASP A 77 5.25 -14.31 17.28
C ASP A 77 4.41 -15.12 16.28
N HIS A 78 4.74 -16.40 16.10
CA HIS A 78 3.95 -17.29 15.27
C HIS A 78 2.54 -17.48 15.82
N HIS A 79 2.39 -17.59 17.14
CA HIS A 79 1.08 -17.69 17.78
C HIS A 79 0.26 -16.39 17.59
N THR A 80 0.87 -15.21 17.71
CA THR A 80 0.21 -13.91 17.44
C THR A 80 -0.30 -13.86 15.99
N TYR A 81 0.51 -14.28 15.01
CA TYR A 81 0.09 -14.38 13.61
C TYR A 81 -1.11 -15.30 13.43
N GLN A 82 -1.05 -16.49 14.03
CA GLN A 82 -2.14 -17.46 13.98
C GLN A 82 -3.45 -16.89 14.55
N GLN A 83 -3.39 -16.27 15.72
CA GLN A 83 -4.57 -15.67 16.35
C GLN A 83 -5.20 -14.56 15.46
N LEU A 84 -4.37 -13.71 14.87
CA LEU A 84 -4.82 -12.68 13.95
C LEU A 84 -5.47 -13.29 12.70
N TYR A 85 -4.83 -14.28 12.12
CA TYR A 85 -5.33 -14.96 10.93
C TYR A 85 -6.68 -15.63 11.17
N GLU A 86 -6.78 -16.47 12.21
CA GLU A 86 -8.01 -17.19 12.56
C GLU A 86 -9.16 -16.22 12.87
N ARG A 87 -8.88 -15.14 13.62
CA ARG A 87 -9.87 -14.11 13.92
C ARG A 87 -10.41 -13.43 12.66
N GLN A 88 -9.51 -13.01 11.78
CA GLN A 88 -9.92 -12.33 10.55
C GLN A 88 -10.64 -13.30 9.59
N GLU A 89 -10.08 -14.47 9.34
CA GLU A 89 -10.70 -15.47 8.46
C GLU A 89 -12.15 -15.80 8.87
N ALA A 90 -12.44 -15.86 10.16
CA ALA A 90 -13.78 -16.12 10.67
C ALA A 90 -14.78 -14.98 10.36
N LEU A 91 -14.29 -13.75 10.18
CA LEU A 91 -15.10 -12.56 9.88
C LEU A 91 -15.34 -12.33 8.38
N LEU A 92 -14.46 -12.83 7.51
CA LEU A 92 -14.50 -12.50 6.09
C LEU A 92 -15.80 -12.88 5.35
N PRO A 93 -16.49 -14.02 5.63
CA PRO A 93 -17.68 -14.42 4.90
C PRO A 93 -18.76 -13.33 4.93
N GLY A 94 -19.18 -12.86 3.75
CA GLY A 94 -20.16 -11.79 3.59
C GLY A 94 -19.67 -10.38 3.87
N LEU A 95 -18.40 -10.19 4.30
CA LEU A 95 -17.80 -8.88 4.57
C LEU A 95 -16.64 -8.54 3.61
N ALA A 96 -15.82 -9.52 3.23
CA ALA A 96 -14.75 -9.34 2.25
C ALA A 96 -15.21 -9.66 0.82
N CYS A 97 -14.54 -9.11 -0.18
CA CYS A 97 -14.84 -9.40 -1.58
C CYS A 97 -14.44 -10.84 -1.95
N ASP A 98 -15.15 -11.39 -2.93
CA ASP A 98 -15.00 -12.80 -3.36
C ASP A 98 -13.57 -13.07 -3.85
N GLU A 99 -12.96 -12.13 -4.55
CA GLU A 99 -11.59 -12.26 -5.07
C GLU A 99 -10.56 -12.40 -3.95
N PHE A 100 -10.74 -11.65 -2.85
CA PHE A 100 -9.88 -11.77 -1.69
C PHE A 100 -10.03 -13.12 -1.00
N ILE A 101 -11.28 -13.55 -0.76
CA ILE A 101 -11.58 -14.84 -0.11
C ILE A 101 -11.02 -16.00 -0.94
N ALA A 102 -11.18 -15.95 -2.27
CA ALA A 102 -10.67 -16.98 -3.19
C ALA A 102 -9.14 -17.05 -3.21
N ALA A 103 -8.46 -15.93 -3.00
CA ALA A 103 -7.00 -15.85 -3.04
C ALA A 103 -6.34 -16.12 -1.68
N LEU A 104 -7.05 -15.97 -0.58
CA LEU A 104 -6.50 -16.12 0.77
C LEU A 104 -5.77 -17.47 1.01
N PRO A 105 -6.25 -18.62 0.49
CA PRO A 105 -5.53 -19.89 0.65
C PRO A 105 -4.11 -19.92 0.07
N PHE A 106 -3.79 -19.04 -0.88
CA PHE A 106 -2.44 -18.96 -1.48
C PHE A 106 -1.38 -18.37 -0.52
N LEU A 107 -1.79 -17.78 0.60
CA LEU A 107 -0.86 -17.43 1.68
C LEU A 107 -0.29 -18.65 2.40
N GLY A 108 -0.89 -19.84 2.21
CA GLY A 108 -0.39 -21.11 2.72
C GLY A 108 -0.68 -21.33 4.20
N ILE A 109 0.37 -21.49 5.02
CA ILE A 109 0.26 -21.95 6.40
C ILE A 109 -0.30 -20.85 7.31
N LYS A 110 -1.41 -21.17 8.02
CA LYS A 110 -2.09 -20.24 8.94
C LYS A 110 -1.48 -20.21 10.34
N THR A 111 -0.77 -21.25 10.74
CA THR A 111 -0.29 -21.48 12.12
C THR A 111 1.06 -20.85 12.41
N ARG A 112 1.66 -20.18 11.45
CA ARG A 112 2.93 -19.47 11.58
C ARG A 112 3.04 -18.36 10.56
N ILE A 113 3.93 -17.41 10.80
CA ILE A 113 4.34 -16.43 9.81
C ILE A 113 4.91 -17.19 8.59
N PRO A 114 4.41 -16.98 7.37
CA PRO A 114 4.91 -17.64 6.17
C PRO A 114 6.35 -17.22 5.85
N ARG A 115 7.10 -18.08 5.17
CA ARG A 115 8.30 -17.67 4.46
C ARG A 115 7.90 -17.01 3.15
N PHE A 116 8.57 -15.94 2.80
CA PHE A 116 8.21 -15.18 1.58
C PHE A 116 8.46 -15.98 0.31
N ASP A 117 9.47 -16.84 0.29
CA ASP A 117 9.73 -17.77 -0.82
C ASP A 117 8.56 -18.74 -1.05
N GLU A 118 7.89 -19.20 0.00
CA GLU A 118 6.70 -20.10 -0.11
C GLU A 118 5.53 -19.42 -0.84
N ILE A 119 5.36 -18.09 -0.64
CA ILE A 119 4.33 -17.30 -1.32
C ILE A 119 4.77 -16.94 -2.75
N ASN A 120 6.03 -16.54 -2.92
CA ASN A 120 6.57 -16.05 -4.18
C ASN A 120 6.50 -17.08 -5.30
N ASP A 121 6.69 -18.36 -5.00
CA ASP A 121 6.56 -19.44 -5.99
C ASP A 121 5.19 -19.46 -6.69
N GLN A 122 4.13 -19.13 -5.97
CA GLN A 122 2.77 -19.09 -6.49
C GLN A 122 2.43 -17.72 -7.05
N LEU A 123 2.78 -16.65 -6.35
CA LEU A 123 2.46 -15.28 -6.73
C LEU A 123 3.14 -14.90 -8.05
N PHE A 124 4.41 -15.28 -8.22
CA PHE A 124 5.13 -15.02 -9.46
C PHE A 124 4.51 -15.74 -10.67
N LYS A 125 4.06 -16.98 -10.49
CA LYS A 125 3.36 -17.73 -11.54
C LYS A 125 2.00 -17.12 -11.90
N ALA A 126 1.30 -16.56 -10.92
CA ALA A 126 -0.02 -15.97 -11.12
C ALA A 126 0.04 -14.62 -11.84
N THR A 127 0.90 -13.71 -11.39
CA THR A 127 0.88 -12.30 -11.85
C THR A 127 2.26 -11.69 -12.09
N GLY A 128 3.33 -12.45 -11.85
CA GLY A 128 4.71 -11.97 -11.96
C GLY A 128 5.12 -11.03 -10.82
N TRP A 129 4.37 -11.05 -9.70
CA TRP A 129 4.70 -10.31 -8.49
C TRP A 129 5.51 -11.14 -7.52
N GLU A 130 6.27 -10.47 -6.68
CA GLU A 130 7.02 -11.02 -5.56
C GLU A 130 6.79 -10.18 -4.31
N VAL A 131 6.75 -10.79 -3.14
CA VAL A 131 6.91 -10.10 -1.86
C VAL A 131 8.40 -10.03 -1.51
N VAL A 132 8.83 -8.89 -1.01
CA VAL A 132 10.21 -8.64 -0.58
C VAL A 132 10.22 -8.10 0.84
N ALA A 133 11.16 -8.57 1.67
CA ALA A 133 11.26 -8.06 3.03
C ALA A 133 11.83 -6.65 3.05
N VAL A 134 11.27 -5.83 3.93
CA VAL A 134 11.78 -4.52 4.31
C VAL A 134 11.81 -4.41 5.84
N PRO A 135 12.70 -3.60 6.43
CA PRO A 135 12.81 -3.53 7.89
C PRO A 135 11.61 -2.85 8.57
N GLY A 136 10.79 -2.14 7.82
CA GLY A 136 9.63 -1.36 8.28
C GLY A 136 9.21 -0.37 7.22
N LEU A 137 8.64 0.79 7.62
CA LEU A 137 8.25 1.84 6.69
C LEU A 137 9.45 2.35 5.88
N ILE A 138 9.31 2.42 4.57
CA ILE A 138 10.35 2.87 3.64
C ILE A 138 9.96 4.19 2.96
N PRO A 139 10.93 4.98 2.48
CA PRO A 139 10.64 6.22 1.77
C PRO A 139 9.82 6.00 0.49
N GLU A 140 9.12 7.05 0.04
CA GLU A 140 8.20 7.03 -1.11
C GLU A 140 8.85 6.51 -2.40
N VAL A 141 10.03 7.01 -2.77
CA VAL A 141 10.68 6.63 -4.03
C VAL A 141 11.06 5.15 -4.04
N PRO A 142 11.73 4.57 -3.03
CA PRO A 142 11.89 3.12 -2.91
C PRO A 142 10.56 2.35 -2.97
N PHE A 143 9.54 2.78 -2.23
CA PHE A 143 8.23 2.15 -2.22
C PHE A 143 7.63 2.10 -3.64
N PHE A 144 7.50 3.24 -4.32
CA PHE A 144 6.98 3.29 -5.68
C PHE A 144 7.84 2.51 -6.67
N THR A 145 9.16 2.52 -6.49
CA THR A 145 10.08 1.75 -7.32
C THR A 145 9.84 0.25 -7.20
N LEU A 146 9.67 -0.25 -5.98
CA LEU A 146 9.36 -1.66 -5.75
C LEU A 146 8.03 -2.04 -6.43
N LEU A 147 6.96 -1.27 -6.21
CA LEU A 147 5.67 -1.53 -6.85
C LEU A 147 5.75 -1.48 -8.39
N ALA A 148 6.45 -0.51 -8.97
CA ALA A 148 6.67 -0.40 -10.41
C ALA A 148 7.36 -1.64 -10.99
N ASN A 149 8.20 -2.31 -10.20
CA ASN A 149 8.91 -3.54 -10.55
C ASN A 149 8.20 -4.81 -10.06
N ARG A 150 6.91 -4.73 -9.72
CA ARG A 150 6.09 -5.85 -9.23
C ARG A 150 6.66 -6.52 -7.97
N LYS A 151 7.23 -5.74 -7.08
CA LYS A 151 7.70 -6.16 -5.76
C LYS A 151 6.87 -5.48 -4.71
N PHE A 152 6.21 -6.27 -3.87
CA PHE A 152 5.44 -5.73 -2.74
C PHE A 152 6.31 -5.75 -1.49
N PRO A 153 6.62 -4.58 -0.88
CA PRO A 153 7.39 -4.54 0.36
C PRO A 153 6.55 -5.04 1.53
N VAL A 154 7.09 -6.00 2.27
CA VAL A 154 6.48 -6.60 3.46
C VAL A 154 7.41 -6.39 4.63
N THR A 155 6.92 -5.80 5.70
CA THR A 155 7.68 -5.65 6.95
C THR A 155 7.97 -7.02 7.56
N ASP A 156 9.13 -7.18 8.20
CA ASP A 156 9.53 -8.48 8.74
C ASP A 156 9.43 -8.57 10.28
N TRP A 157 8.69 -7.67 10.91
CA TRP A 157 8.34 -7.75 12.34
C TRP A 157 6.82 -7.93 12.51
N ILE A 158 6.40 -8.43 13.67
CA ILE A 158 5.00 -8.62 14.03
C ILE A 158 4.66 -7.82 15.28
N ARG A 159 3.41 -7.39 15.39
CA ARG A 159 2.86 -6.75 16.59
C ARG A 159 2.94 -7.65 17.81
N THR A 160 2.96 -7.03 18.98
CA THR A 160 2.89 -7.76 20.26
C THR A 160 1.45 -8.22 20.56
N PRO A 161 1.26 -9.19 21.46
CA PRO A 161 -0.09 -9.59 21.91
C PRO A 161 -0.93 -8.45 22.49
N ALA A 162 -0.31 -7.40 23.03
CA ALA A 162 -1.02 -6.23 23.54
C ALA A 162 -1.57 -5.31 22.42
N GLU A 163 -1.11 -5.51 21.18
CA GLU A 163 -1.49 -4.72 19.99
C GLU A 163 -2.42 -5.51 19.04
N LEU A 164 -3.01 -6.61 19.50
CA LEU A 164 -3.87 -7.45 18.66
C LEU A 164 -5.03 -6.69 18.02
N ASP A 165 -5.62 -5.74 18.75
CA ASP A 165 -6.81 -5.02 18.29
C ASP A 165 -6.49 -3.75 17.51
N TYR A 166 -5.32 -3.15 17.74
CA TYR A 166 -4.92 -1.94 17.08
C TYR A 166 -3.40 -1.84 16.95
N ILE A 167 -2.93 -1.46 15.75
CA ILE A 167 -1.53 -1.20 15.45
C ILE A 167 -1.41 0.07 14.61
N VAL A 168 -0.42 0.90 14.92
CA VAL A 168 -0.20 2.19 14.22
C VAL A 168 0.57 2.00 12.92
N GLU A 169 1.60 1.15 12.94
CA GLU A 169 2.43 0.88 11.78
C GLU A 169 2.14 -0.53 11.24
N PRO A 170 2.15 -0.73 9.91
CA PRO A 170 1.92 -2.03 9.32
C PRO A 170 2.96 -3.04 9.79
N ASP A 171 2.52 -4.23 10.13
CA ASP A 171 3.34 -5.38 10.49
C ASP A 171 3.23 -6.50 9.44
N VAL A 172 4.01 -7.55 9.59
CA VAL A 172 4.01 -8.68 8.63
C VAL A 172 2.62 -9.31 8.45
N PHE A 173 1.75 -9.27 9.47
CA PHE A 173 0.37 -9.77 9.33
C PHE A 173 -0.45 -8.85 8.43
N HIS A 174 -0.43 -7.54 8.69
CA HIS A 174 -1.13 -6.57 7.86
C HIS A 174 -0.67 -6.66 6.40
N ASP A 175 0.65 -6.65 6.19
CA ASP A 175 1.19 -6.65 4.84
C ASP A 175 0.88 -7.94 4.08
N LEU A 176 1.05 -9.12 4.71
CA LEU A 176 0.76 -10.40 4.06
C LEU A 176 -0.74 -10.66 3.95
N PHE A 177 -1.47 -10.56 5.05
CA PHE A 177 -2.89 -10.91 5.06
C PHE A 177 -3.73 -9.88 4.30
N GLY A 178 -3.48 -8.59 4.51
CA GLY A 178 -4.28 -7.53 3.92
C GLY A 178 -4.02 -7.30 2.44
N HIS A 179 -2.76 -7.24 2.02
CA HIS A 179 -2.41 -6.83 0.66
C HIS A 179 -2.18 -8.00 -0.30
N VAL A 180 -1.48 -9.04 0.12
CA VAL A 180 -0.94 -10.05 -0.81
C VAL A 180 -2.02 -10.87 -1.52
N PRO A 181 -3.15 -11.27 -0.91
CA PRO A 181 -4.17 -12.05 -1.61
C PRO A 181 -4.66 -11.38 -2.90
N LEU A 182 -4.92 -10.08 -2.89
CA LEU A 182 -5.38 -9.40 -4.11
C LEU A 182 -4.32 -9.26 -5.20
N LEU A 183 -3.03 -9.40 -4.89
CA LEU A 183 -1.98 -9.45 -5.91
C LEU A 183 -2.05 -10.72 -6.79
N PHE A 184 -2.80 -11.74 -6.38
CA PHE A 184 -3.13 -12.88 -7.23
C PHE A 184 -4.20 -12.57 -8.27
N ASN A 185 -4.95 -11.47 -8.13
CA ASN A 185 -5.88 -10.98 -9.15
C ASN A 185 -5.11 -10.17 -10.21
N PRO A 186 -5.12 -10.56 -11.50
CA PRO A 186 -4.31 -9.89 -12.52
C PRO A 186 -4.64 -8.40 -12.73
N VAL A 187 -5.92 -8.03 -12.57
CA VAL A 187 -6.36 -6.64 -12.75
C VAL A 187 -5.90 -5.77 -11.58
N PHE A 188 -6.06 -6.26 -10.35
CA PHE A 188 -5.56 -5.55 -9.17
C PHE A 188 -4.02 -5.48 -9.16
N ALA A 189 -3.34 -6.54 -9.55
CA ALA A 189 -1.89 -6.57 -9.70
C ALA A 189 -1.38 -5.55 -10.74
N ALA A 190 -2.09 -5.41 -11.88
CA ALA A 190 -1.80 -4.38 -12.87
C ALA A 190 -2.04 -2.96 -12.34
N HIS A 191 -3.13 -2.75 -11.56
CA HIS A 191 -3.40 -1.49 -10.87
C HIS A 191 -2.26 -1.12 -9.91
N MET A 192 -1.79 -2.06 -9.10
CA MET A 192 -0.69 -1.83 -8.16
C MET A 192 0.62 -1.44 -8.87
N GLN A 193 0.93 -2.07 -10.00
CA GLN A 193 2.10 -1.68 -10.80
C GLN A 193 1.93 -0.28 -11.41
N ALA A 194 0.76 0.03 -11.97
CA ALA A 194 0.44 1.36 -12.50
C ALA A 194 0.52 2.43 -11.39
N TYR A 195 0.08 2.10 -10.18
CA TYR A 195 0.21 2.97 -9.01
C TYR A 195 1.70 3.26 -8.69
N GLY A 196 2.58 2.26 -8.70
CA GLY A 196 4.01 2.44 -8.51
C GLY A 196 4.64 3.37 -9.57
N LEU A 197 4.32 3.14 -10.84
CA LEU A 197 4.79 4.00 -11.95
C LEU A 197 4.24 5.44 -11.81
N GLY A 198 2.95 5.57 -11.49
CA GLY A 198 2.30 6.86 -11.24
C GLY A 198 2.89 7.59 -10.04
N GLY A 199 3.31 6.83 -8.99
CA GLY A 199 3.92 7.36 -7.78
C GLY A 199 5.27 8.02 -8.03
N LEU A 200 6.12 7.41 -8.84
CA LEU A 200 7.40 8.02 -9.26
C LEU A 200 7.15 9.34 -9.99
N LYS A 201 6.12 9.41 -10.83
CA LYS A 201 5.73 10.64 -11.52
C LYS A 201 5.15 11.67 -10.56
N ALA A 202 4.28 11.26 -9.63
CA ALA A 202 3.71 12.13 -8.61
C ALA A 202 4.81 12.76 -7.74
N HIS A 203 5.82 11.97 -7.35
CA HIS A 203 6.97 12.45 -6.61
C HIS A 203 7.71 13.56 -7.39
N ALA A 204 7.99 13.33 -8.66
CA ALA A 204 8.65 14.33 -9.52
C ALA A 204 7.82 15.61 -9.70
N LEU A 205 6.50 15.53 -9.56
CA LEU A 205 5.57 16.66 -9.66
C LEU A 205 5.23 17.31 -8.31
N GLY A 206 5.71 16.78 -7.17
CA GLY A 206 5.37 17.24 -5.83
C GLY A 206 3.90 16.99 -5.45
N ALA A 207 3.30 15.90 -5.98
CA ALA A 207 1.89 15.54 -5.82
C ALA A 207 1.68 14.24 -5.01
N CYS A 208 2.67 13.82 -4.23
CA CYS A 208 2.60 12.58 -3.43
C CYS A 208 1.48 12.62 -2.39
N GLU A 209 1.20 13.78 -1.78
CA GLU A 209 0.12 13.90 -0.80
C GLU A 209 -1.25 13.55 -1.39
N GLN A 210 -1.56 14.07 -2.59
CA GLN A 210 -2.80 13.75 -3.28
C GLN A 210 -2.87 12.28 -3.68
N LEU A 211 -1.76 11.71 -4.16
CA LEU A 211 -1.69 10.31 -4.52
C LEU A 211 -1.80 9.38 -3.30
N SER A 212 -1.21 9.76 -2.16
CA SER A 212 -1.33 9.00 -0.91
C SER A 212 -2.77 8.91 -0.40
N ARG A 213 -3.58 9.97 -0.60
CA ARG A 213 -5.02 9.93 -0.29
C ARG A 213 -5.76 8.92 -1.16
N LEU A 214 -5.40 8.81 -2.45
CA LEU A 214 -5.95 7.77 -3.31
C LEU A 214 -5.58 6.36 -2.82
N TYR A 215 -4.30 6.13 -2.46
CA TYR A 215 -3.85 4.87 -1.88
C TYR A 215 -4.66 4.50 -0.63
N TRP A 216 -4.77 5.47 0.29
CA TRP A 216 -5.50 5.30 1.53
C TRP A 216 -6.94 4.86 1.30
N TYR A 217 -7.66 5.58 0.46
CA TYR A 217 -9.07 5.32 0.22
C TYR A 217 -9.39 4.21 -0.80
N THR A 218 -8.37 3.60 -1.39
CA THR A 218 -8.54 2.47 -2.31
C THR A 218 -7.81 1.23 -1.78
N ILE A 219 -6.49 1.21 -1.84
CA ILE A 219 -5.69 0.02 -1.51
C ILE A 219 -5.78 -0.32 -0.01
N GLU A 220 -5.85 0.70 0.87
CA GLU A 220 -5.95 0.49 2.31
C GLU A 220 -7.39 0.36 2.82
N PHE A 221 -8.28 1.27 2.43
CA PHE A 221 -9.63 1.37 3.00
C PHE A 221 -10.73 1.32 1.94
N GLY A 222 -10.47 0.70 0.80
CA GLY A 222 -11.43 0.62 -0.30
C GLY A 222 -12.54 -0.40 -0.06
N LEU A 223 -13.74 -0.07 -0.55
CA LEU A 223 -14.90 -0.94 -0.58
C LEU A 223 -15.32 -1.20 -2.03
N ILE A 224 -15.98 -2.33 -2.26
CA ILE A 224 -16.46 -2.75 -3.58
C ILE A 224 -17.94 -3.17 -3.49
N GLN A 225 -18.75 -2.75 -4.47
CA GLN A 225 -20.11 -3.21 -4.60
C GLN A 225 -20.12 -4.52 -5.40
N GLN A 226 -20.52 -5.62 -4.77
CA GLN A 226 -20.75 -6.91 -5.41
C GLN A 226 -22.25 -7.19 -5.51
N ASN A 227 -22.63 -8.26 -6.22
CA ASN A 227 -24.03 -8.57 -6.54
C ASN A 227 -24.91 -8.74 -5.28
N ASP A 228 -24.35 -9.28 -4.21
CA ASP A 228 -25.00 -9.60 -2.95
C ASP A 228 -24.77 -8.55 -1.85
N GLY A 229 -24.08 -7.44 -2.17
CA GLY A 229 -23.89 -6.31 -1.24
C GLY A 229 -22.52 -5.67 -1.29
N LEU A 230 -22.30 -4.82 -0.31
CA LEU A 230 -21.05 -4.11 -0.13
C LEU A 230 -20.00 -5.03 0.52
N ARG A 231 -18.76 -4.99 0.04
CA ARG A 231 -17.65 -5.81 0.51
C ARG A 231 -16.38 -4.96 0.68
N ALA A 232 -15.53 -5.38 1.60
CA ALA A 232 -14.21 -4.79 1.77
C ALA A 232 -13.19 -5.43 0.83
N TYR A 233 -12.30 -4.60 0.26
CA TYR A 233 -11.11 -5.06 -0.45
C TYR A 233 -9.84 -4.38 0.05
N GLY A 234 -9.95 -3.26 0.76
CA GLY A 234 -8.81 -2.52 1.29
C GLY A 234 -8.11 -3.29 2.40
N ALA A 235 -6.77 -3.31 2.37
CA ALA A 235 -5.93 -4.10 3.26
C ALA A 235 -6.08 -3.69 4.73
N GLY A 236 -6.16 -2.38 5.00
CA GLY A 236 -6.40 -1.84 6.35
C GLY A 236 -7.73 -2.25 6.91
N VAL A 237 -8.78 -2.36 6.07
CA VAL A 237 -10.08 -2.89 6.47
C VAL A 237 -9.98 -4.39 6.73
N LEU A 238 -9.40 -5.15 5.80
CA LEU A 238 -9.37 -6.62 5.85
C LEU A 238 -8.49 -7.18 6.97
N SER A 239 -7.46 -6.46 7.39
CA SER A 239 -6.55 -6.88 8.47
C SER A 239 -6.96 -6.40 9.87
N SER A 240 -8.04 -5.62 9.97
CA SER A 240 -8.58 -5.08 11.23
C SER A 240 -10.00 -5.57 11.47
N SER A 241 -10.24 -6.30 12.56
CA SER A 241 -11.58 -6.81 12.90
C SER A 241 -12.56 -5.69 13.18
N GLY A 242 -12.14 -4.66 13.91
CA GLY A 242 -12.98 -3.51 14.23
C GLY A 242 -13.32 -2.67 13.00
N GLU A 243 -12.32 -2.37 12.17
CA GLU A 243 -12.53 -1.58 10.95
C GLU A 243 -13.42 -2.32 9.95
N LEU A 244 -13.24 -3.64 9.78
CA LEU A 244 -14.07 -4.46 8.88
C LEU A 244 -15.55 -4.41 9.28
N MET A 245 -15.83 -4.60 10.57
CA MET A 245 -17.20 -4.50 11.09
C MET A 245 -17.76 -3.08 10.93
N HIS A 246 -16.97 -2.06 11.28
CA HIS A 246 -17.37 -0.66 11.13
C HIS A 246 -17.64 -0.29 9.66
N ALA A 247 -16.73 -0.66 8.76
CA ALA A 247 -16.84 -0.33 7.34
C ALA A 247 -18.09 -0.92 6.67
N ILE A 248 -18.50 -2.13 7.04
CA ILE A 248 -19.56 -2.85 6.33
C ILE A 248 -20.89 -2.78 7.08
N THR A 249 -20.89 -2.92 8.42
CA THR A 249 -22.13 -3.11 9.18
C THR A 249 -22.61 -1.88 9.95
N SER A 250 -21.72 -0.95 10.30
CA SER A 250 -22.12 0.29 10.98
C SER A 250 -22.91 1.23 10.06
N HIS A 251 -23.79 2.04 10.62
CA HIS A 251 -24.50 3.11 9.92
C HIS A 251 -23.79 4.47 10.02
N GLU A 252 -22.71 4.55 10.78
CA GLU A 252 -22.00 5.81 11.03
C GLU A 252 -21.20 6.33 9.84
N PRO A 253 -20.37 5.49 9.15
CA PRO A 253 -19.52 6.01 8.11
C PRO A 253 -20.28 6.26 6.82
N GLN A 254 -19.81 7.25 6.07
CA GLN A 254 -20.27 7.52 4.73
C GLN A 254 -19.64 6.51 3.76
N ARG A 255 -20.40 6.09 2.75
CA ARG A 255 -19.93 5.21 1.67
C ARG A 255 -20.29 5.86 0.34
N ILE A 256 -19.27 6.34 -0.35
CA ILE A 256 -19.41 7.22 -1.51
C ILE A 256 -18.80 6.53 -2.73
N ALA A 257 -19.47 6.57 -3.88
CA ALA A 257 -18.91 6.05 -5.13
C ALA A 257 -17.55 6.73 -5.41
N LEU A 258 -16.56 5.93 -5.83
CA LEU A 258 -15.21 6.43 -6.10
C LEU A 258 -15.25 7.52 -7.18
N ASN A 259 -14.70 8.68 -6.85
CA ASN A 259 -14.41 9.76 -7.77
C ASN A 259 -12.98 10.27 -7.48
N LEU A 260 -12.10 10.28 -8.46
CA LEU A 260 -10.68 10.56 -8.27
C LEU A 260 -10.44 11.95 -7.66
N LEU A 261 -11.06 12.99 -8.23
CA LEU A 261 -10.87 14.36 -7.72
C LEU A 261 -11.36 14.48 -6.28
N ARG A 262 -12.53 13.91 -5.97
CA ARG A 262 -13.11 13.89 -4.63
C ARG A 262 -12.23 13.13 -3.64
N THR A 263 -11.78 11.92 -4.02
CA THR A 263 -10.95 11.05 -3.19
C THR A 263 -9.60 11.70 -2.88
N MET A 264 -8.91 12.21 -3.90
CA MET A 264 -7.58 12.81 -3.75
C MET A 264 -7.59 14.16 -3.00
N ARG A 265 -8.75 14.76 -2.78
CA ARG A 265 -8.94 15.93 -1.92
C ARG A 265 -9.30 15.59 -0.48
N THR A 266 -9.74 14.35 -0.19
CA THR A 266 -10.23 13.99 1.13
C THR A 266 -9.08 13.66 2.06
N SER A 267 -8.96 14.40 3.16
CA SER A 267 -8.03 14.10 4.24
C SER A 267 -8.45 12.82 4.97
N TYR A 268 -7.51 12.12 5.60
CA TYR A 268 -7.79 10.92 6.36
C TYR A 268 -7.16 10.99 7.76
N LYS A 269 -7.62 10.13 8.65
CA LYS A 269 -7.08 9.96 10.00
C LYS A 269 -6.52 8.54 10.13
N ILE A 270 -5.38 8.41 10.81
CA ILE A 270 -4.70 7.14 11.02
C ILE A 270 -4.96 6.52 12.39
N ASP A 271 -5.56 7.26 13.31
CA ASP A 271 -5.73 6.94 14.73
C ASP A 271 -7.18 6.66 15.13
N SER A 272 -8.07 6.56 14.17
CA SER A 272 -9.50 6.29 14.36
C SER A 272 -10.08 5.57 13.14
N TYR A 273 -11.24 4.90 13.34
CA TYR A 273 -11.98 4.32 12.22
C TYR A 273 -12.33 5.38 11.18
N GLN A 274 -12.34 4.96 9.90
CA GLN A 274 -12.61 5.88 8.81
C GLN A 274 -14.07 6.36 8.86
N GLN A 275 -14.24 7.67 8.64
CA GLN A 275 -15.56 8.31 8.60
C GLN A 275 -16.18 8.26 7.18
N THR A 276 -15.34 8.10 6.18
CA THR A 276 -15.74 7.98 4.77
C THR A 276 -14.97 6.83 4.11
N TYR A 277 -15.69 6.01 3.36
CA TYR A 277 -15.13 4.99 2.47
C TYR A 277 -15.55 5.28 1.04
N PHE A 278 -14.64 5.01 0.09
CA PHE A 278 -14.95 5.09 -1.32
C PHE A 278 -15.20 3.71 -1.91
N VAL A 279 -16.24 3.61 -2.73
CA VAL A 279 -16.78 2.35 -3.25
C VAL A 279 -16.55 2.26 -4.74
N ILE A 280 -15.94 1.17 -5.20
CA ILE A 280 -15.80 0.80 -6.60
C ILE A 280 -16.86 -0.23 -6.99
N ASN A 281 -17.12 -0.39 -8.30
CA ASN A 281 -18.01 -1.44 -8.81
C ASN A 281 -17.24 -2.67 -9.32
N SER A 282 -15.94 -2.53 -9.59
CA SER A 282 -15.05 -3.63 -9.99
C SER A 282 -13.59 -3.19 -9.93
N PHE A 283 -12.66 -4.15 -9.87
CA PHE A 283 -11.23 -3.86 -10.01
C PHE A 283 -10.87 -3.34 -11.40
N GLN A 284 -11.63 -3.73 -12.43
CA GLN A 284 -11.44 -3.17 -13.77
C GLN A 284 -11.76 -1.67 -13.79
N GLN A 285 -12.87 -1.25 -13.16
CA GLN A 285 -13.19 0.18 -13.01
C GLN A 285 -12.05 0.93 -12.28
N LEU A 286 -11.54 0.38 -11.18
CA LEU A 286 -10.43 0.99 -10.44
C LEU A 286 -9.21 1.16 -11.36
N PHE A 287 -8.84 0.12 -12.09
CA PHE A 287 -7.71 0.16 -13.01
C PHE A 287 -7.93 1.19 -14.13
N ASP A 288 -9.09 1.18 -14.79
CA ASP A 288 -9.41 2.10 -15.88
C ASP A 288 -9.39 3.56 -15.44
N MET A 289 -9.81 3.84 -14.20
CA MET A 289 -9.78 5.18 -13.62
C MET A 289 -8.35 5.63 -13.25
N THR A 290 -7.47 4.71 -12.88
CA THR A 290 -6.16 5.03 -12.30
C THR A 290 -4.99 4.80 -13.27
N ALA A 291 -5.19 4.10 -14.38
CA ALA A 291 -4.19 3.90 -15.42
C ALA A 291 -3.82 5.17 -16.23
N PRO A 292 -4.72 6.14 -16.44
CA PRO A 292 -4.40 7.37 -17.15
C PRO A 292 -3.35 8.25 -16.44
N ASP A 293 -2.72 9.14 -17.19
CA ASP A 293 -1.81 10.15 -16.65
C ASP A 293 -2.56 11.16 -15.77
N PHE A 294 -2.14 11.26 -14.51
CA PHE A 294 -2.73 12.19 -13.54
C PHE A 294 -2.19 13.62 -13.59
N THR A 295 -1.28 13.94 -14.50
CA THR A 295 -0.75 15.32 -14.60
C THR A 295 -1.84 16.39 -14.72
N PRO A 296 -2.90 16.21 -15.56
CA PRO A 296 -4.00 17.17 -15.60
C PRO A 296 -4.83 17.23 -14.30
N LEU A 297 -4.98 16.08 -13.62
CA LEU A 297 -5.69 16.01 -12.36
C LEU A 297 -4.93 16.68 -11.23
N TYR A 298 -3.60 16.50 -11.15
CA TYR A 298 -2.76 17.21 -10.19
C TYR A 298 -2.80 18.74 -10.39
N ALA A 299 -2.84 19.18 -11.65
CA ALA A 299 -3.00 20.61 -11.95
C ALA A 299 -4.32 21.19 -11.41
N GLN A 300 -5.42 20.43 -11.50
CA GLN A 300 -6.70 20.83 -10.90
C GLN A 300 -6.66 20.82 -9.37
N LEU A 301 -6.05 19.77 -8.78
CA LEU A 301 -5.98 19.59 -7.33
C LEU A 301 -5.15 20.65 -6.63
N LYS A 302 -4.17 21.25 -7.32
CA LYS A 302 -3.26 22.24 -6.75
C LYS A 302 -3.97 23.47 -6.18
N ASP A 303 -5.05 23.88 -6.81
CA ASP A 303 -5.81 25.09 -6.46
C ASP A 303 -7.06 24.78 -5.60
N LEU A 304 -7.23 23.51 -5.20
CA LEU A 304 -8.38 23.05 -4.42
C LEU A 304 -7.97 22.74 -2.98
N GLU A 305 -8.74 23.26 -2.03
CA GLU A 305 -8.54 22.95 -0.62
C GLU A 305 -8.84 21.45 -0.33
N ALA A 306 -8.10 20.88 0.62
CA ALA A 306 -8.40 19.54 1.13
C ALA A 306 -9.77 19.53 1.82
N LEU A 307 -10.49 18.45 1.65
CA LEU A 307 -11.77 18.22 2.33
C LEU A 307 -11.54 17.47 3.66
N PRO A 308 -12.27 17.80 4.71
CA PRO A 308 -12.29 16.98 5.92
C PRO A 308 -12.66 15.53 5.64
N ALA A 309 -12.20 14.61 6.50
CA ALA A 309 -12.45 13.17 6.36
C ALA A 309 -13.96 12.80 6.43
N ASP A 310 -14.76 13.62 7.08
CA ASP A 310 -16.21 13.48 7.27
C ASP A 310 -17.05 14.37 6.32
N ALA A 311 -16.42 15.09 5.41
CA ALA A 311 -17.14 15.96 4.49
C ALA A 311 -18.10 15.16 3.60
N LEU A 312 -19.33 15.66 3.45
CA LEU A 312 -20.33 15.16 2.51
C LEU A 312 -20.69 16.30 1.55
N LEU A 313 -20.53 16.06 0.26
CA LEU A 313 -20.82 17.02 -0.79
C LEU A 313 -22.18 16.68 -1.44
N ALA A 314 -22.84 17.69 -1.98
CA ALA A 314 -24.14 17.51 -2.65
C ALA A 314 -24.07 16.59 -3.89
N GLU A 315 -22.90 16.54 -4.54
CA GLU A 315 -22.61 15.69 -5.69
C GLU A 315 -22.17 14.27 -5.33
N ASP A 316 -21.94 13.96 -4.05
CA ASP A 316 -21.51 12.63 -3.61
C ASP A 316 -22.64 11.59 -3.86
N VAL A 317 -22.31 10.55 -4.62
CA VAL A 317 -23.23 9.44 -4.86
C VAL A 317 -23.06 8.41 -3.74
N GLN A 318 -24.07 8.31 -2.88
CA GLN A 318 -24.07 7.36 -1.78
C GLN A 318 -24.21 5.92 -2.27
N ALA A 319 -23.33 5.04 -1.80
CA ALA A 319 -23.49 3.60 -1.96
C ALA A 319 -24.24 3.04 -0.74
N SER A 320 -25.39 2.43 -0.98
CA SER A 320 -26.19 1.83 0.09
C SER A 320 -25.67 0.43 0.42
N PRO A 321 -25.39 0.12 1.68
CA PRO A 321 -25.27 -1.26 2.09
C PRO A 321 -26.66 -1.93 1.88
N ARG A 322 -26.78 -2.81 0.89
CA ARG A 322 -27.93 -3.70 0.86
C ARG A 322 -27.72 -4.75 1.93
N LEU A 323 -28.16 -4.47 3.13
CA LEU A 323 -28.37 -5.51 4.12
C LEU A 323 -29.46 -6.41 3.55
N SER A 324 -29.13 -7.64 3.15
CA SER A 324 -30.15 -8.68 2.89
C SER A 324 -31.03 -8.81 4.12
N GLN A 325 -32.32 -8.57 3.94
CA GLN A 325 -33.37 -8.85 4.93
C GLN A 325 -33.42 -10.34 5.24
#